data_e6505ef2ca9b27db33359e9ca27011d8
#
_entry.id   e6505ef2ca9b27db33359e9ca27011d8
#
_cell.length_a   1.000
_cell.length_b   1.000
_cell.length_c   1.000
_cell.angle_alpha   90.00
_cell.angle_beta   90.00
_cell.angle_gamma   90.00
#
_symmetry.space_group_name_H-M   'P 1'
#
loop_
_entity.id
_entity.type
_entity.pdbx_description
1 polymer ?
#
loop_
_entity_poly.entity_id
_entity_poly.type
_entity_poly.pdbx_seq_one_letter_code
_entity_poly.pdbx_strand_id
1 'polypeptide(L)'
;MFSYFNREPTDDFDSTSNERTNVEFKAINAQHLSYRETLESILGLFLSGKGNGVPHHCQTKSESAISRFLNYYNWSTRSLIRTIRSYILNLILAQRIKGRKPIVQVLLDLTTLEKVGKFPHLKDLIRVYNHKKGLHIVVMYLVIGNWRFPWSFRVYRGKGTASPSQLAQKLLHNLPSILTESFQIYVLGDTAFGTMKLINKIRNSFKFHTIVGIPKTRKLKDGRKVSELKTRGQQVYLKGLDIPVFLSWVWLKRDGKRVQRFVISTKQMKGITIARWGRRRWQIEGFFKTIKHCFSLHRFGQKTL
;
A
#
# COMPACT_ATOMS: atom_id res chain seq x y z
N MET A 1 20.69 0.83 -5.84
CA MET A 1 19.59 -0.16 -5.88
C MET A 1 18.20 0.49 -5.93
N PHE A 2 17.97 1.64 -5.37
CA PHE A 2 16.66 2.34 -5.44
C PHE A 2 16.42 3.15 -6.72
N SER A 3 17.43 3.42 -7.53
CA SER A 3 17.28 4.08 -8.85
C SER A 3 16.50 3.22 -9.88
N TYR A 4 16.42 1.90 -9.67
CA TYR A 4 15.70 0.98 -10.55
C TYR A 4 14.17 0.95 -10.34
N PHE A 5 13.65 1.57 -9.29
CA PHE A 5 12.21 1.62 -9.06
C PHE A 5 11.46 2.64 -9.94
N ASN A 6 12.16 3.45 -10.72
CA ASN A 6 11.58 4.52 -11.54
C ASN A 6 11.47 4.22 -13.04
N ARG A 7 11.90 3.04 -13.52
CA ARG A 7 11.66 2.64 -14.91
C ARG A 7 10.33 1.89 -15.01
N GLU A 8 9.48 2.34 -15.92
CA GLU A 8 8.21 1.72 -16.23
C GLU A 8 8.43 0.29 -16.76
N PRO A 9 7.65 -0.70 -16.31
CA PRO A 9 7.60 -1.98 -16.97
C PRO A 9 6.77 -1.80 -18.25
N THR A 10 7.37 -2.01 -19.41
CA THR A 10 6.64 -2.30 -20.64
C THR A 10 5.92 -3.64 -20.42
N ASP A 11 4.60 -3.62 -20.57
CA ASP A 11 3.73 -4.77 -20.45
C ASP A 11 3.83 -5.66 -21.72
N ASP A 12 4.77 -6.61 -21.70
CA ASP A 12 4.68 -7.80 -22.53
C ASP A 12 4.38 -8.99 -21.60
N PHE A 13 3.09 -9.23 -21.37
CA PHE A 13 2.60 -10.44 -20.73
C PHE A 13 2.30 -11.47 -21.83
N ASP A 14 3.35 -12.17 -22.30
CA ASP A 14 3.22 -13.28 -23.20
C ASP A 14 3.03 -14.59 -22.41
N SER A 15 2.17 -15.48 -22.94
CA SER A 15 1.76 -16.78 -22.37
C SER A 15 2.88 -17.83 -22.24
N THR A 16 4.08 -17.53 -22.74
CA THR A 16 5.31 -18.33 -22.60
C THR A 16 6.00 -18.19 -21.23
N SER A 17 5.40 -17.46 -20.28
CA SER A 17 6.02 -17.09 -19.00
C SER A 17 6.23 -18.27 -18.02
N ASN A 18 5.48 -19.37 -18.14
CA ASN A 18 5.59 -20.51 -17.22
C ASN A 18 6.84 -21.34 -17.43
N GLU A 19 7.33 -21.48 -18.65
CA GLU A 19 8.58 -22.20 -18.94
C GLU A 19 9.81 -21.34 -18.62
N ARG A 20 9.77 -20.03 -18.91
CA ARG A 20 10.83 -19.09 -18.54
C ARG A 20 11.01 -18.93 -17.04
N THR A 21 9.92 -18.94 -16.24
CA THR A 21 10.03 -18.90 -14.77
C THR A 21 10.74 -20.12 -14.22
N ASN A 22 10.52 -21.31 -14.77
CA ASN A 22 11.24 -22.53 -14.37
C ASN A 22 12.72 -22.53 -14.80
N VAL A 23 13.03 -21.95 -15.95
CA VAL A 23 14.42 -21.87 -16.46
C VAL A 23 15.20 -20.77 -15.72
N GLU A 24 14.61 -19.62 -15.42
CA GLU A 24 15.23 -18.57 -14.59
C GLU A 24 15.44 -19.03 -13.14
N PHE A 25 14.53 -19.81 -12.57
CA PHE A 25 14.74 -20.47 -11.27
C PHE A 25 15.90 -21.49 -11.31
N LYS A 26 16.12 -22.20 -12.41
CA LYS A 26 17.24 -23.14 -12.57
C LYS A 26 18.58 -22.45 -12.85
N ALA A 27 18.60 -21.34 -13.57
CA ALA A 27 19.82 -20.58 -13.86
C ALA A 27 20.35 -19.75 -12.67
N ILE A 28 19.52 -19.54 -11.65
CA ILE A 28 19.92 -19.01 -10.34
C ILE A 28 20.81 -20.03 -9.56
N ASN A 29 21.14 -21.15 -10.15
CA ASN A 29 21.36 -22.42 -9.46
C ASN A 29 22.78 -22.83 -9.02
N ALA A 30 23.83 -22.06 -9.04
CA ALA A 30 25.07 -22.50 -8.40
C ALA A 30 25.72 -21.47 -7.46
N GLN A 31 25.74 -20.20 -7.78
CA GLN A 31 26.18 -19.16 -6.86
C GLN A 31 25.07 -18.73 -5.86
N HIS A 32 23.85 -19.15 -6.07
CA HIS A 32 22.66 -18.67 -5.40
C HIS A 32 22.03 -19.61 -4.36
N LEU A 33 22.49 -20.85 -4.21
CA LEU A 33 22.03 -21.76 -3.13
C LEU A 33 22.21 -21.09 -1.75
N SER A 34 23.36 -20.49 -1.50
CA SER A 34 23.63 -19.75 -0.24
C SER A 34 22.73 -18.52 -0.07
N TYR A 35 22.36 -17.85 -1.17
CA TYR A 35 21.44 -16.70 -1.12
C TYR A 35 20.01 -17.13 -0.86
N ARG A 36 19.57 -18.21 -1.48
CA ARG A 36 18.26 -18.81 -1.26
C ARG A 36 18.10 -19.26 0.17
N GLU A 37 19.04 -20.04 0.70
CA GLU A 37 19.02 -20.49 2.10
C GLU A 37 19.01 -19.31 3.09
N THR A 38 19.80 -18.26 2.82
CA THR A 38 19.80 -17.07 3.67
C THR A 38 18.49 -16.31 3.60
N LEU A 39 17.87 -16.20 2.42
CA LEU A 39 16.53 -15.61 2.27
C LEU A 39 15.48 -16.45 2.99
N GLU A 40 15.50 -17.77 2.86
CA GLU A 40 14.61 -18.69 3.58
C GLU A 40 14.77 -18.55 5.09
N SER A 41 16.00 -18.42 5.58
CA SER A 41 16.31 -18.16 7.00
C SER A 41 15.73 -16.83 7.48
N ILE A 42 15.83 -15.76 6.67
CA ILE A 42 15.24 -14.45 6.97
C ILE A 42 13.71 -14.56 6.98
N LEU A 43 13.09 -15.24 6.03
CA LEU A 43 11.65 -15.47 6.01
C LEU A 43 11.20 -16.31 7.21
N GLY A 44 11.97 -17.33 7.58
CA GLY A 44 11.75 -18.13 8.78
C GLY A 44 11.73 -17.30 10.08
N LEU A 45 12.63 -16.32 10.20
CA LEU A 45 12.61 -15.37 11.33
C LEU A 45 11.30 -14.60 11.44
N PHE A 46 10.75 -14.15 10.31
CA PHE A 46 9.47 -13.46 10.30
C PHE A 46 8.29 -14.39 10.59
N LEU A 47 8.35 -15.63 10.13
CA LEU A 47 7.29 -16.63 10.31
C LEU A 47 7.29 -17.27 11.71
N SER A 48 8.43 -17.31 12.39
CA SER A 48 8.52 -17.85 13.76
C SER A 48 7.73 -17.04 14.80
N GLY A 49 7.26 -15.88 14.44
CA GLY A 49 6.05 -15.25 14.96
C GLY A 49 6.11 -14.62 16.36
N LYS A 50 7.23 -14.59 17.04
CA LYS A 50 7.34 -14.08 18.42
C LYS A 50 7.93 -12.67 18.53
N GLY A 51 7.79 -11.83 17.50
CA GLY A 51 8.43 -10.51 17.48
C GLY A 51 9.97 -10.57 17.36
N ASN A 52 10.52 -11.73 17.05
CA ASN A 52 11.92 -12.04 17.01
C ASN A 52 12.52 -11.92 15.60
N GLY A 53 11.95 -11.05 14.75
CA GLY A 53 12.49 -10.78 13.40
C GLY A 53 13.87 -10.09 13.38
N VAL A 54 14.68 -10.27 14.44
CA VAL A 54 16.02 -9.71 14.57
C VAL A 54 17.04 -10.79 14.18
N PRO A 55 18.07 -10.48 13.41
CA PRO A 55 19.03 -11.47 12.91
C PRO A 55 19.62 -12.41 13.96
N HIS A 56 19.87 -11.93 15.18
CA HIS A 56 20.46 -12.75 16.25
C HIS A 56 19.55 -13.89 16.75
N HIS A 57 18.28 -13.89 16.41
CA HIS A 57 17.38 -15.00 16.73
C HIS A 57 17.38 -16.11 15.64
N CYS A 58 18.16 -15.95 14.58
CA CYS A 58 18.26 -16.94 13.53
C CYS A 58 19.07 -18.14 14.01
N GLN A 59 18.49 -19.34 13.89
CA GLN A 59 19.15 -20.59 14.29
C GLN A 59 19.90 -21.25 13.12
N THR A 60 19.61 -20.88 11.89
CA THR A 60 20.10 -21.52 10.67
C THR A 60 21.25 -20.77 10.00
N LYS A 61 21.37 -19.46 10.25
CA LYS A 61 22.43 -18.60 9.73
C LYS A 61 22.89 -17.62 10.80
N SER A 62 24.19 -17.32 10.82
CA SER A 62 24.75 -16.32 11.75
C SER A 62 24.24 -14.92 11.44
N GLU A 63 24.20 -14.05 12.44
CA GLU A 63 23.86 -12.64 12.30
C GLU A 63 24.74 -11.95 11.24
N SER A 64 26.03 -12.23 11.24
CA SER A 64 26.99 -11.71 10.25
C SER A 64 26.70 -12.17 8.83
N ALA A 65 26.26 -13.42 8.62
CA ALA A 65 25.86 -13.92 7.32
C ALA A 65 24.61 -13.19 6.81
N ILE A 66 23.60 -13.00 7.65
CA ILE A 66 22.38 -12.23 7.33
C ILE A 66 22.73 -10.78 7.04
N SER A 67 23.60 -10.17 7.84
CA SER A 67 24.04 -8.79 7.63
C SER A 67 24.77 -8.62 6.30
N ARG A 68 25.68 -9.54 5.97
CA ARG A 68 26.36 -9.53 4.66
C ARG A 68 25.38 -9.68 3.50
N PHE A 69 24.45 -10.62 3.59
CA PHE A 69 23.42 -10.82 2.57
C PHE A 69 22.60 -9.55 2.32
N LEU A 70 22.16 -8.86 3.38
CA LEU A 70 21.32 -7.68 3.26
C LEU A 70 22.07 -6.43 2.81
N ASN A 71 23.37 -6.31 3.12
CA ASN A 71 24.10 -5.05 2.95
C ASN A 71 25.17 -5.09 1.87
N TYR A 72 25.68 -6.25 1.51
CA TYR A 72 26.83 -6.35 0.60
C TYR A 72 26.59 -7.25 -0.62
N TYR A 73 25.66 -8.21 -0.54
CA TYR A 73 25.42 -9.11 -1.66
C TYR A 73 24.46 -8.51 -2.67
N ASN A 74 24.78 -8.68 -3.94
CA ASN A 74 23.91 -8.23 -5.04
C ASN A 74 22.94 -9.35 -5.41
N TRP A 75 21.72 -9.27 -4.90
CA TRP A 75 20.64 -10.20 -5.21
C TRP A 75 19.41 -9.49 -5.76
N SER A 76 18.69 -10.15 -6.67
CA SER A 76 17.58 -9.51 -7.39
C SER A 76 16.29 -9.43 -6.57
N THR A 77 16.14 -8.36 -5.80
CA THR A 77 14.85 -8.03 -5.15
C THR A 77 13.72 -7.85 -6.17
N ARG A 78 14.06 -7.42 -7.39
CA ARG A 78 13.09 -7.20 -8.47
C ARG A 78 12.47 -8.51 -8.95
N SER A 79 13.26 -9.55 -9.17
CA SER A 79 12.77 -10.90 -9.51
C SER A 79 11.86 -11.45 -8.44
N LEU A 80 12.28 -11.38 -7.17
CA LEU A 80 11.45 -11.83 -6.05
C LEU A 80 10.09 -11.11 -6.02
N ILE A 81 10.09 -9.77 -6.14
CA ILE A 81 8.85 -8.99 -6.15
C ILE A 81 7.95 -9.39 -7.33
N ARG A 82 8.52 -9.62 -8.52
CA ARG A 82 7.79 -10.04 -9.71
C ARG A 82 7.11 -11.39 -9.49
N THR A 83 7.86 -12.38 -9.02
CA THR A 83 7.36 -13.73 -8.72
C THR A 83 6.20 -13.68 -7.70
N ILE A 84 6.37 -12.95 -6.59
CA ILE A 84 5.33 -12.80 -5.57
C ILE A 84 4.08 -12.13 -6.16
N ARG A 85 4.25 -11.09 -6.98
CA ARG A 85 3.11 -10.41 -7.63
C ARG A 85 2.38 -11.31 -8.61
N SER A 86 3.09 -12.10 -9.41
CA SER A 86 2.46 -13.09 -10.31
C SER A 86 1.63 -14.09 -9.51
N TYR A 87 2.17 -14.62 -8.43
CA TYR A 87 1.43 -15.53 -7.54
C TYR A 87 0.18 -14.87 -6.95
N ILE A 88 0.31 -13.67 -6.37
CA ILE A 88 -0.83 -12.91 -5.83
C ILE A 88 -1.86 -12.63 -6.92
N LEU A 89 -1.42 -12.25 -8.12
CA LEU A 89 -2.30 -11.99 -9.24
C LEU A 89 -3.14 -13.20 -9.60
N ASN A 90 -2.54 -14.38 -9.68
CA ASN A 90 -3.26 -15.63 -9.94
C ASN A 90 -4.31 -15.92 -8.86
N LEU A 91 -3.97 -15.72 -7.57
CA LEU A 91 -4.94 -15.88 -6.48
C LEU A 91 -6.12 -14.91 -6.59
N ILE A 92 -5.87 -13.66 -6.99
CA ILE A 92 -6.93 -12.66 -7.21
C ILE A 92 -7.78 -13.05 -8.42
N LEU A 93 -7.16 -13.46 -9.52
CA LEU A 93 -7.86 -13.84 -10.75
C LEU A 93 -8.74 -15.08 -10.57
N ALA A 94 -8.36 -16.00 -9.69
CA ALA A 94 -9.20 -17.13 -9.30
C ALA A 94 -10.54 -16.72 -8.62
N GLN A 95 -10.64 -15.45 -8.13
CA GLN A 95 -11.87 -14.91 -7.57
C GLN A 95 -12.81 -14.28 -8.61
N ARG A 96 -12.55 -14.45 -9.89
CA ARG A 96 -13.44 -13.99 -10.96
C ARG A 96 -14.79 -14.70 -10.91
N ILE A 97 -15.83 -13.97 -11.23
CA ILE A 97 -17.20 -14.52 -11.32
C ILE A 97 -17.70 -14.28 -12.74
N LYS A 98 -18.16 -15.34 -13.41
CA LYS A 98 -18.73 -15.24 -14.77
C LYS A 98 -19.91 -14.27 -14.75
N GLY A 99 -19.97 -13.38 -15.73
CA GLY A 99 -21.08 -12.44 -15.92
C GLY A 99 -21.08 -11.21 -15.00
N ARG A 100 -20.15 -11.07 -14.05
CA ARG A 100 -20.05 -9.84 -13.25
C ARG A 100 -18.60 -9.54 -12.81
N LYS A 101 -18.33 -8.27 -12.52
CA LYS A 101 -17.03 -7.83 -11.99
C LYS A 101 -17.09 -7.72 -10.46
N PRO A 102 -16.48 -8.65 -9.70
CA PRO A 102 -16.34 -8.50 -8.26
C PRO A 102 -15.56 -7.24 -7.89
N ILE A 103 -15.64 -6.81 -6.64
CA ILE A 103 -14.94 -5.61 -6.18
C ILE A 103 -13.58 -5.97 -5.63
N VAL A 104 -12.53 -5.36 -6.18
CA VAL A 104 -11.22 -5.27 -5.53
C VAL A 104 -11.11 -3.93 -4.81
N GLN A 105 -10.87 -3.98 -3.50
CA GLN A 105 -10.58 -2.79 -2.72
C GLN A 105 -9.07 -2.51 -2.78
N VAL A 106 -8.71 -1.31 -3.17
CA VAL A 106 -7.34 -0.80 -3.17
C VAL A 106 -7.22 0.17 -2.01
N LEU A 107 -6.61 -0.27 -0.92
CA LEU A 107 -6.40 0.54 0.26
C LEU A 107 -5.08 1.29 0.13
N LEU A 108 -5.12 2.60 0.32
CA LEU A 108 -3.96 3.47 0.33
C LEU A 108 -3.76 4.03 1.74
N ASP A 109 -2.57 3.83 2.28
CA ASP A 109 -2.24 4.39 3.58
C ASP A 109 -0.74 4.67 3.68
N LEU A 110 -0.37 5.58 4.60
CA LEU A 110 1.01 5.92 4.90
C LEU A 110 1.37 5.40 6.28
N THR A 111 2.47 4.67 6.38
CA THR A 111 3.01 4.24 7.67
C THR A 111 4.48 4.63 7.80
N THR A 112 4.94 4.75 9.05
CA THR A 112 6.34 4.98 9.37
C THR A 112 6.94 3.73 9.99
N LEU A 113 8.04 3.27 9.42
CA LEU A 113 8.94 2.33 10.07
C LEU A 113 9.97 3.16 10.85
N GLU A 114 9.72 3.31 12.14
CA GLU A 114 10.54 4.17 12.99
C GLU A 114 11.96 3.62 13.09
N LYS A 115 12.95 4.51 13.03
CA LYS A 115 14.36 4.19 13.08
C LYS A 115 15.05 5.08 14.12
N VAL A 116 15.73 4.43 15.04
CA VAL A 116 16.55 5.10 16.09
C VAL A 116 18.02 5.02 15.68
N GLY A 117 18.77 6.11 15.89
CA GLY A 117 20.19 6.18 15.59
C GLY A 117 20.55 7.02 14.36
N LYS A 118 21.83 6.89 13.94
CA LYS A 118 22.39 7.60 12.78
C LYS A 118 22.42 6.67 11.56
N PHE A 119 21.99 7.14 10.41
CA PHE A 119 21.94 6.39 9.15
C PHE A 119 22.57 7.22 8.03
N PRO A 120 23.92 7.33 7.99
CA PRO A 120 24.62 8.22 7.07
C PRO A 120 24.35 7.86 5.59
N HIS A 121 24.26 6.57 5.27
CA HIS A 121 24.00 6.08 3.91
C HIS A 121 22.52 6.09 3.51
N LEU A 122 21.61 6.37 4.45
CA LEU A 122 20.16 6.39 4.22
C LEU A 122 19.55 7.77 4.52
N LYS A 123 20.36 8.85 4.53
CA LYS A 123 19.89 10.20 4.88
C LYS A 123 18.68 10.66 4.08
N ASP A 124 18.59 10.27 2.80
CA ASP A 124 17.48 10.67 1.92
C ASP A 124 16.21 9.87 2.13
N LEU A 125 16.27 8.76 2.84
CA LEU A 125 15.13 7.88 3.11
C LEU A 125 14.62 8.00 4.55
N ILE A 126 15.54 8.21 5.52
CA ILE A 126 15.18 8.33 6.93
C ILE A 126 14.92 9.82 7.24
N ARG A 127 13.66 10.18 7.33
CA ARG A 127 13.20 11.57 7.55
C ARG A 127 12.31 11.67 8.79
N VAL A 128 12.05 12.91 9.21
CA VAL A 128 11.05 13.19 10.23
C VAL A 128 9.76 13.63 9.56
N TYR A 129 8.67 12.96 9.88
CA TYR A 129 7.32 13.29 9.42
C TYR A 129 6.32 12.99 10.54
N ASN A 130 5.43 13.94 10.83
CA ASN A 130 4.48 13.85 11.94
C ASN A 130 5.17 13.42 13.26
N HIS A 131 6.25 14.10 13.61
CA HIS A 131 7.06 13.85 14.83
C HIS A 131 7.70 12.45 14.93
N LYS A 132 7.69 11.66 13.86
CA LYS A 132 8.29 10.34 13.81
C LYS A 132 9.47 10.32 12.85
N LYS A 133 10.66 9.92 13.35
CA LYS A 133 11.84 9.69 12.51
C LYS A 133 11.82 8.27 11.97
N GLY A 134 12.00 8.10 10.67
CA GLY A 134 12.02 6.76 10.07
C GLY A 134 11.84 6.75 8.57
N LEU A 135 11.62 5.56 8.06
CA LEU A 135 11.25 5.31 6.67
C LEU A 135 9.73 5.44 6.54
N HIS A 136 9.28 6.45 5.81
CA HIS A 136 7.85 6.68 5.54
C HIS A 136 7.47 6.02 4.24
N ILE A 137 6.50 5.12 4.27
CA ILE A 137 6.06 4.38 3.09
C ILE A 137 4.57 4.57 2.83
N VAL A 138 4.24 4.93 1.59
CA VAL A 138 2.87 4.87 1.07
C VAL A 138 2.66 3.46 0.54
N VAL A 139 1.71 2.75 1.11
CA VAL A 139 1.43 1.35 0.77
C VAL A 139 0.14 1.27 -0.01
N MET A 140 0.15 0.43 -1.04
CA MET A 140 -1.03 -0.04 -1.75
C MET A 140 -1.32 -1.48 -1.33
N TYR A 141 -2.50 -1.71 -0.80
CA TYR A 141 -2.94 -2.97 -0.23
C TYR A 141 -4.24 -3.41 -0.90
N LEU A 142 -4.28 -4.63 -1.41
CA LEU A 142 -5.44 -5.17 -2.12
C LEU A 142 -6.27 -6.07 -1.21
N VAL A 143 -7.60 -5.93 -1.30
CA VAL A 143 -8.55 -6.79 -0.60
C VAL A 143 -9.61 -7.27 -1.57
N ILE A 144 -9.80 -8.60 -1.64
CA ILE A 144 -10.87 -9.24 -2.39
C ILE A 144 -11.44 -10.41 -1.57
N GLY A 145 -12.73 -10.42 -1.31
CA GLY A 145 -13.34 -11.40 -0.41
C GLY A 145 -12.61 -11.45 0.94
N ASN A 146 -12.09 -12.62 1.29
CA ASN A 146 -11.29 -12.85 2.48
C ASN A 146 -9.78 -12.66 2.26
N TRP A 147 -9.33 -12.47 1.03
CA TRP A 147 -7.95 -12.32 0.68
C TRP A 147 -7.45 -10.89 0.89
N ARG A 148 -6.22 -10.75 1.39
CA ARG A 148 -5.58 -9.49 1.73
C ARG A 148 -4.12 -9.55 1.37
N PHE A 149 -3.67 -8.63 0.49
CA PHE A 149 -2.31 -8.65 -0.05
C PHE A 149 -1.65 -7.27 0.02
N PRO A 150 -0.45 -7.14 0.59
CA PRO A 150 0.41 -6.00 0.30
C PRO A 150 0.87 -6.09 -1.16
N TRP A 151 0.47 -5.13 -1.99
CA TRP A 151 0.76 -5.18 -3.42
C TRP A 151 2.01 -4.42 -3.80
N SER A 152 2.10 -3.19 -3.33
CA SER A 152 3.22 -2.31 -3.68
C SER A 152 3.36 -1.17 -2.67
N PHE A 153 4.52 -0.53 -2.68
CA PHE A 153 4.75 0.65 -1.86
C PHE A 153 5.65 1.67 -2.57
N ARG A 154 5.67 2.91 -2.06
CA ARG A 154 6.60 3.96 -2.44
C ARG A 154 7.12 4.66 -1.20
N VAL A 155 8.40 5.04 -1.24
CA VAL A 155 9.01 5.78 -0.13
C VAL A 155 8.67 7.26 -0.25
N TYR A 156 8.14 7.84 0.82
CA TYR A 156 7.95 9.27 0.95
C TYR A 156 9.21 9.91 1.56
N ARG A 157 9.85 10.77 0.81
CA ARG A 157 11.15 11.38 1.17
C ARG A 157 11.02 12.74 1.86
N GLY A 158 9.80 13.16 2.23
CA GLY A 158 9.58 14.40 2.96
C GLY A 158 9.16 15.58 2.08
N LYS A 159 9.11 16.75 2.71
CA LYS A 159 8.74 18.02 2.06
C LYS A 159 9.69 18.34 0.90
N GLY A 160 9.16 18.89 -0.19
CA GLY A 160 9.92 19.17 -1.42
C GLY A 160 9.97 18.00 -2.41
N THR A 161 9.49 16.82 -2.05
CA THR A 161 9.38 15.65 -2.93
C THR A 161 7.92 15.32 -3.26
N ALA A 162 7.71 14.24 -4.04
CA ALA A 162 6.37 13.79 -4.36
C ALA A 162 5.54 13.53 -3.10
N SER A 163 4.40 14.19 -2.96
CA SER A 163 3.49 14.04 -1.82
C SER A 163 2.91 12.63 -1.72
N PRO A 164 2.38 12.20 -0.56
CA PRO A 164 1.72 10.90 -0.42
C PRO A 164 0.63 10.67 -1.49
N SER A 165 -0.16 11.70 -1.84
CA SER A 165 -1.17 11.61 -2.90
C SER A 165 -0.56 11.40 -4.29
N GLN A 166 0.57 12.03 -4.61
CA GLN A 166 1.28 11.81 -5.87
C GLN A 166 1.92 10.41 -5.93
N LEU A 167 2.46 9.93 -4.81
CA LEU A 167 2.97 8.57 -4.72
C LEU A 167 1.85 7.53 -4.86
N ALA A 168 0.69 7.78 -4.26
CA ALA A 168 -0.51 6.95 -4.44
C ALA A 168 -0.96 6.91 -5.91
N GLN A 169 -0.92 8.06 -6.62
CA GLN A 169 -1.23 8.11 -8.04
C GLN A 169 -0.28 7.24 -8.87
N LYS A 170 1.03 7.29 -8.58
CA LYS A 170 2.03 6.41 -9.22
C LYS A 170 1.80 4.93 -8.91
N LEU A 171 1.36 4.59 -7.69
CA LEU A 171 1.01 3.22 -7.32
C LEU A 171 -0.22 2.72 -8.10
N LEU A 172 -1.27 3.55 -8.21
CA LEU A 172 -2.50 3.20 -8.93
C LEU A 172 -2.26 3.03 -10.43
N HIS A 173 -1.36 3.82 -11.02
CA HIS A 173 -0.98 3.69 -12.44
C HIS A 173 -0.36 2.33 -12.75
N ASN A 174 0.32 1.73 -11.78
CA ASN A 174 0.99 0.44 -11.91
C ASN A 174 0.11 -0.76 -11.49
N LEU A 175 -1.21 -0.61 -11.45
CA LEU A 175 -2.12 -1.74 -11.32
C LEU A 175 -2.19 -2.47 -12.66
N PRO A 176 -2.06 -3.81 -12.69
CA PRO A 176 -2.19 -4.59 -13.93
C PRO A 176 -3.54 -4.37 -14.61
N SER A 177 -3.52 -4.19 -15.94
CA SER A 177 -4.72 -3.99 -16.75
C SER A 177 -5.75 -5.11 -16.55
N ILE A 178 -5.29 -6.35 -16.49
CA ILE A 178 -6.12 -7.52 -16.24
C ILE A 178 -6.95 -7.45 -14.94
N LEU A 179 -6.44 -6.77 -13.89
CA LEU A 179 -7.22 -6.51 -12.67
C LEU A 179 -8.33 -5.50 -12.94
N THR A 180 -8.02 -4.41 -13.66
CA THR A 180 -8.97 -3.34 -13.92
C THR A 180 -10.06 -3.76 -14.92
N GLU A 181 -9.75 -4.67 -15.80
CA GLU A 181 -10.69 -5.27 -16.75
C GLU A 181 -11.61 -6.29 -16.09
N SER A 182 -11.07 -7.11 -15.18
CA SER A 182 -11.79 -8.22 -14.55
C SER A 182 -12.59 -7.83 -13.30
N PHE A 183 -12.27 -6.71 -12.68
CA PHE A 183 -12.83 -6.30 -11.38
C PHE A 183 -13.27 -4.84 -11.37
N GLN A 184 -14.22 -4.52 -10.50
CA GLN A 184 -14.50 -3.13 -10.14
C GLN A 184 -13.49 -2.66 -9.09
N ILE A 185 -12.76 -1.59 -9.39
CA ILE A 185 -11.75 -1.07 -8.47
C ILE A 185 -12.35 0.01 -7.58
N TYR A 186 -12.23 -0.18 -6.27
CA TYR A 186 -12.63 0.77 -5.23
C TYR A 186 -11.41 1.22 -4.46
N VAL A 187 -11.01 2.48 -4.62
CA VAL A 187 -9.86 3.06 -3.92
C VAL A 187 -10.32 3.63 -2.58
N LEU A 188 -9.75 3.14 -1.49
CA LEU A 188 -10.02 3.58 -0.13
C LEU A 188 -8.78 4.24 0.45
N GLY A 189 -8.96 5.39 1.10
CA GLY A 189 -7.87 6.12 1.74
C GLY A 189 -8.36 6.98 2.90
N ASP A 190 -7.42 7.44 3.71
CA ASP A 190 -7.70 8.42 4.74
C ASP A 190 -7.74 9.86 4.17
N THR A 191 -7.79 10.84 5.05
CA THR A 191 -7.84 12.26 4.69
C THR A 191 -6.60 12.73 3.92
N ALA A 192 -5.44 12.09 4.09
CA ALA A 192 -4.23 12.43 3.35
C ALA A 192 -4.36 12.10 1.84
N PHE A 193 -5.19 11.12 1.49
CA PHE A 193 -5.51 10.74 0.11
C PHE A 193 -6.81 11.38 -0.40
N GLY A 194 -7.50 12.18 0.41
CA GLY A 194 -8.71 12.91 0.05
C GLY A 194 -8.46 14.23 -0.69
N THR A 195 -7.39 14.35 -1.47
CA THR A 195 -7.10 15.55 -2.26
C THR A 195 -7.93 15.55 -3.55
N MET A 196 -8.43 16.74 -3.94
CA MET A 196 -9.28 16.87 -5.13
C MET A 196 -8.55 16.40 -6.38
N LYS A 197 -7.26 16.74 -6.51
CA LYS A 197 -6.41 16.31 -7.63
C LYS A 197 -6.33 14.79 -7.77
N LEU A 198 -6.16 14.07 -6.65
CA LEU A 198 -6.11 12.61 -6.67
C LEU A 198 -7.49 12.00 -7.00
N ILE A 199 -8.56 12.51 -6.40
CA ILE A 199 -9.93 12.01 -6.65
C ILE A 199 -10.32 12.20 -8.11
N ASN A 200 -10.08 13.40 -8.69
CA ASN A 200 -10.30 13.68 -10.11
C ASN A 200 -9.49 12.70 -10.98
N LYS A 201 -8.20 12.49 -10.68
CA LYS A 201 -7.36 11.55 -11.43
C LYS A 201 -7.88 10.11 -11.36
N ILE A 202 -8.25 9.65 -10.16
CA ILE A 202 -8.81 8.30 -9.95
C ILE A 202 -10.09 8.12 -10.77
N ARG A 203 -10.98 9.11 -10.76
CA ARG A 203 -12.25 8.99 -11.45
C ARG A 203 -12.16 9.21 -12.95
N ASN A 204 -11.45 10.27 -13.37
CA ASN A 204 -11.43 10.71 -14.76
C ASN A 204 -10.44 9.92 -15.62
N SER A 205 -9.27 9.56 -15.07
CA SER A 205 -8.24 8.84 -15.83
C SER A 205 -8.30 7.33 -15.63
N PHE A 206 -8.35 6.86 -14.36
CA PHE A 206 -8.37 5.43 -14.08
C PHE A 206 -9.77 4.81 -14.13
N LYS A 207 -10.84 5.63 -14.15
CA LYS A 207 -12.25 5.18 -14.12
C LYS A 207 -12.63 4.37 -12.88
N PHE A 208 -11.85 4.47 -11.78
CA PHE A 208 -12.12 3.76 -10.53
C PHE A 208 -13.09 4.54 -9.65
N HIS A 209 -13.72 3.86 -8.69
CA HIS A 209 -14.48 4.49 -7.63
C HIS A 209 -13.58 4.83 -6.46
N THR A 210 -13.89 5.93 -5.75
CA THR A 210 -13.12 6.41 -4.61
C THR A 210 -14.00 6.54 -3.39
N ILE A 211 -13.52 6.05 -2.25
CA ILE A 211 -14.15 6.24 -0.94
C ILE A 211 -13.06 6.68 0.02
N VAL A 212 -13.02 7.97 0.32
CA VAL A 212 -11.92 8.58 1.08
C VAL A 212 -12.39 9.55 2.15
N GLY A 213 -11.59 9.66 3.20
CA GLY A 213 -11.76 10.69 4.21
C GLY A 213 -11.51 12.08 3.64
N ILE A 214 -12.26 13.07 4.14
CA ILE A 214 -12.03 14.49 3.84
C ILE A 214 -12.05 15.33 5.12
N PRO A 215 -11.36 16.50 5.16
CA PRO A 215 -11.42 17.41 6.29
C PRO A 215 -12.83 17.97 6.49
N LYS A 216 -13.24 18.16 7.74
CA LYS A 216 -14.52 18.80 8.10
C LYS A 216 -14.69 20.22 7.53
N THR A 217 -13.56 20.89 7.28
CA THR A 217 -13.49 22.26 6.73
C THR A 217 -13.57 22.31 5.21
N ARG A 218 -13.68 21.15 4.52
CA ARG A 218 -13.79 21.12 3.07
C ARG A 218 -15.02 21.91 2.61
N LYS A 219 -14.82 22.82 1.64
CA LYS A 219 -15.89 23.65 1.09
C LYS A 219 -16.62 22.96 -0.05
N LEU A 220 -17.91 23.15 -0.08
CA LEU A 220 -18.80 22.86 -1.20
C LEU A 220 -18.66 23.97 -2.27
N LYS A 221 -19.23 23.76 -3.46
CA LYS A 221 -19.28 24.80 -4.51
C LYS A 221 -20.12 26.00 -4.11
N ASP A 222 -21.14 25.79 -3.25
CA ASP A 222 -22.01 26.86 -2.70
C ASP A 222 -21.38 27.63 -1.52
N GLY A 223 -20.12 27.31 -1.15
CA GLY A 223 -19.39 28.00 -0.08
C GLY A 223 -19.51 27.36 1.30
N ARG A 224 -20.56 26.58 1.57
CA ARG A 224 -20.73 25.88 2.85
C ARG A 224 -19.61 24.87 3.12
N LYS A 225 -19.39 24.52 4.38
CA LYS A 225 -18.48 23.44 4.79
C LYS A 225 -19.22 22.10 4.84
N VAL A 226 -18.52 21.01 4.61
CA VAL A 226 -19.12 19.67 4.74
C VAL A 226 -19.63 19.39 6.17
N SER A 227 -19.05 20.04 7.18
CA SER A 227 -19.50 19.94 8.58
C SER A 227 -20.88 20.52 8.85
N GLU A 228 -21.38 21.37 7.98
CA GLU A 228 -22.69 22.01 8.10
C GLU A 228 -23.82 21.13 7.56
N LEU A 229 -23.49 20.08 6.85
CA LEU A 229 -24.46 19.17 6.27
C LEU A 229 -25.00 18.17 7.30
N LYS A 230 -26.32 17.98 7.33
CA LYS A 230 -27.02 17.14 8.33
C LYS A 230 -27.46 15.79 7.77
N THR A 231 -27.56 15.64 6.45
CA THR A 231 -28.07 14.42 5.80
C THR A 231 -26.93 13.57 5.26
N ARG A 232 -26.90 12.28 5.62
CA ARG A 232 -25.94 11.30 5.10
C ARG A 232 -26.40 10.74 3.77
N GLY A 233 -25.47 10.52 2.85
CA GLY A 233 -25.75 9.92 1.54
C GLY A 233 -26.22 10.93 0.52
N GLN A 234 -26.33 12.22 0.86
CA GLN A 234 -26.71 13.25 -0.09
C GLN A 234 -25.59 13.50 -1.10
N GLN A 235 -25.99 13.82 -2.32
CA GLN A 235 -25.08 14.25 -3.37
C GLN A 235 -24.62 15.67 -3.09
N VAL A 236 -23.31 15.90 -3.24
CA VAL A 236 -22.70 17.22 -3.02
C VAL A 236 -21.65 17.52 -4.08
N TYR A 237 -21.42 18.80 -4.32
CA TYR A 237 -20.39 19.31 -5.23
C TYR A 237 -19.30 19.98 -4.40
N LEU A 238 -18.12 19.39 -4.33
CA LEU A 238 -16.99 19.95 -3.60
C LEU A 238 -16.21 20.96 -4.46
N LYS A 239 -15.74 22.05 -3.84
CA LYS A 239 -14.87 23.01 -4.52
C LYS A 239 -13.59 22.32 -4.98
N GLY A 240 -13.25 22.47 -6.28
CA GLY A 240 -12.08 21.84 -6.90
C GLY A 240 -12.27 20.37 -7.30
N LEU A 241 -13.51 19.86 -7.28
CA LEU A 241 -13.86 18.55 -7.81
C LEU A 241 -14.80 18.69 -9.00
N ASP A 242 -14.49 18.01 -10.11
CA ASP A 242 -15.23 18.13 -11.37
C ASP A 242 -16.48 17.25 -11.41
N ILE A 243 -16.59 16.33 -10.47
CA ILE A 243 -17.66 15.35 -10.37
C ILE A 243 -18.46 15.51 -9.06
N PRO A 244 -19.75 15.14 -9.03
CA PRO A 244 -20.49 15.02 -7.79
C PRO A 244 -19.97 13.85 -6.96
N VAL A 245 -20.14 13.98 -5.64
CA VAL A 245 -19.81 12.92 -4.69
C VAL A 245 -20.94 12.78 -3.65
N PHE A 246 -20.98 11.63 -2.99
CA PHE A 246 -21.96 11.32 -1.97
C PHE A 246 -21.28 11.39 -0.60
N LEU A 247 -21.81 12.23 0.31
CA LEU A 247 -21.19 12.51 1.59
C LEU A 247 -21.79 11.65 2.71
N SER A 248 -20.93 11.17 3.58
CA SER A 248 -21.33 10.55 4.85
C SER A 248 -20.29 10.86 5.93
N TRP A 249 -20.51 10.35 7.13
CA TRP A 249 -19.56 10.44 8.23
C TRP A 249 -19.68 9.28 9.19
N VAL A 250 -18.60 9.07 9.95
CA VAL A 250 -18.51 8.12 11.04
C VAL A 250 -18.17 8.85 12.33
N TRP A 251 -18.66 8.34 13.45
CA TRP A 251 -18.27 8.78 14.76
C TRP A 251 -17.21 7.83 15.32
N LEU A 252 -16.10 8.39 15.77
CA LEU A 252 -15.01 7.67 16.41
C LEU A 252 -14.86 8.16 17.83
N LYS A 253 -14.51 7.27 18.74
CA LYS A 253 -14.09 7.63 20.09
C LYS A 253 -12.56 7.81 20.06
N ARG A 254 -12.09 9.01 20.40
CA ARG A 254 -10.65 9.31 20.51
C ARG A 254 -10.43 10.12 21.78
N ASP A 255 -9.53 9.65 22.63
CA ASP A 255 -9.19 10.31 23.90
C ASP A 255 -10.47 10.67 24.72
N GLY A 256 -11.38 9.70 24.84
CA GLY A 256 -12.67 9.87 25.52
C GLY A 256 -13.74 10.69 24.76
N LYS A 257 -13.35 11.45 23.74
CA LYS A 257 -14.24 12.34 22.98
C LYS A 257 -14.77 11.69 21.71
N ARG A 258 -16.02 12.01 21.33
CA ARG A 258 -16.60 11.63 20.04
C ARG A 258 -16.13 12.59 18.95
N VAL A 259 -15.44 12.07 17.94
CA VAL A 259 -14.93 12.82 16.80
C VAL A 259 -15.64 12.39 15.52
N GLN A 260 -16.24 13.35 14.82
CA GLN A 260 -16.88 13.12 13.52
C GLN A 260 -15.82 13.11 12.41
N ARG A 261 -15.83 12.08 11.58
CA ARG A 261 -14.94 11.94 10.41
C ARG A 261 -15.78 11.84 9.16
N PHE A 262 -15.57 12.76 8.23
CA PHE A 262 -16.28 12.82 6.96
C PHE A 262 -15.65 11.92 5.93
N VAL A 263 -16.51 11.23 5.17
CA VAL A 263 -16.13 10.29 4.10
C VAL A 263 -16.98 10.60 2.89
N ILE A 264 -16.36 10.61 1.73
CA ILE A 264 -17.07 10.75 0.45
C ILE A 264 -16.93 9.50 -0.40
N SER A 265 -17.91 9.30 -1.27
CA SER A 265 -17.90 8.26 -2.31
C SER A 265 -18.18 8.90 -3.67
N THR A 266 -17.42 8.52 -4.69
CA THR A 266 -17.70 8.85 -6.09
C THR A 266 -18.75 7.93 -6.72
N LYS A 267 -19.18 6.90 -6.00
CA LYS A 267 -20.29 6.02 -6.36
C LYS A 267 -21.50 6.36 -5.50
N GLN A 268 -22.66 6.44 -6.09
CA GLN A 268 -23.92 6.61 -5.36
C GLN A 268 -24.17 5.41 -4.44
N MET A 269 -24.36 5.70 -3.17
CA MET A 269 -24.64 4.73 -2.12
C MET A 269 -25.42 5.39 -0.98
N LYS A 270 -26.18 4.57 -0.23
CA LYS A 270 -26.80 5.01 1.03
C LYS A 270 -25.71 5.49 2.02
N GLY A 271 -25.98 6.52 2.79
CA GLY A 271 -25.00 7.14 3.70
C GLY A 271 -24.38 6.15 4.69
N ILE A 272 -25.15 5.18 5.20
CA ILE A 272 -24.63 4.11 6.07
C ILE A 272 -23.66 3.18 5.33
N THR A 273 -23.90 2.93 4.04
CA THR A 273 -23.02 2.11 3.22
C THR A 273 -21.70 2.83 2.99
N ILE A 274 -21.70 4.13 2.69
CA ILE A 274 -20.47 4.94 2.55
C ILE A 274 -19.67 4.90 3.85
N ALA A 275 -20.34 5.10 5.01
CA ALA A 275 -19.69 5.02 6.31
C ALA A 275 -19.07 3.65 6.59
N ARG A 276 -19.76 2.56 6.21
CA ARG A 276 -19.24 1.18 6.32
C ARG A 276 -18.01 0.97 5.44
N TRP A 277 -18.04 1.45 4.21
CA TRP A 277 -16.89 1.41 3.31
C TRP A 277 -15.70 2.22 3.84
N GLY A 278 -15.93 3.41 4.37
CA GLY A 278 -14.89 4.22 5.00
C GLY A 278 -14.16 3.49 6.14
N ARG A 279 -14.90 2.69 6.93
CA ARG A 279 -14.31 1.85 7.99
C ARG A 279 -13.47 0.70 7.43
N ARG A 280 -13.77 0.16 6.25
CA ARG A 280 -12.98 -0.92 5.65
C ARG A 280 -11.53 -0.55 5.39
N ARG A 281 -11.21 0.72 5.26
CA ARG A 281 -9.81 1.19 5.20
C ARG A 281 -8.96 0.64 6.35
N TRP A 282 -9.52 0.51 7.54
CA TRP A 282 -8.77 0.03 8.71
C TRP A 282 -8.23 -1.39 8.60
N GLN A 283 -8.63 -2.17 7.61
CA GLN A 283 -8.05 -3.48 7.35
C GLN A 283 -6.53 -3.42 7.11
N ILE A 284 -6.00 -2.33 6.56
CA ILE A 284 -4.56 -2.14 6.37
C ILE A 284 -3.81 -1.93 7.69
N GLU A 285 -4.48 -1.43 8.74
CA GLU A 285 -3.86 -1.23 10.05
C GLU A 285 -3.45 -2.55 10.71
N GLY A 286 -4.25 -3.62 10.48
CA GLY A 286 -3.88 -4.97 10.89
C GLY A 286 -2.57 -5.42 10.25
N PHE A 287 -2.40 -5.21 8.94
CA PHE A 287 -1.14 -5.47 8.25
C PHE A 287 0.01 -4.67 8.85
N PHE A 288 -0.18 -3.37 9.09
CA PHE A 288 0.88 -2.55 9.71
C PHE A 288 1.26 -3.01 11.12
N LYS A 289 0.29 -3.46 11.91
CA LYS A 289 0.58 -4.06 13.21
C LYS A 289 1.41 -5.34 13.05
N THR A 290 1.03 -6.21 12.12
CA THR A 290 1.75 -7.47 11.87
C THR A 290 3.20 -7.21 11.45
N ILE A 291 3.46 -6.35 10.47
CA ILE A 291 4.85 -6.08 10.02
C ILE A 291 5.70 -5.39 11.10
N LYS A 292 5.09 -4.57 11.97
CA LYS A 292 5.81 -3.87 13.04
C LYS A 292 6.01 -4.72 14.28
N HIS A 293 4.98 -5.43 14.73
CA HIS A 293 5.02 -6.10 16.04
C HIS A 293 5.32 -7.60 15.92
N CYS A 294 4.77 -8.30 14.91
CA CYS A 294 5.08 -9.71 14.73
C CYS A 294 6.40 -9.91 13.98
N PHE A 295 6.61 -9.17 12.90
CA PHE A 295 7.82 -9.31 12.07
C PHE A 295 8.95 -8.36 12.49
N SER A 296 8.70 -7.43 13.40
CA SER A 296 9.69 -6.44 13.88
C SER A 296 10.44 -5.71 12.75
N LEU A 297 9.77 -5.47 11.63
CA LEU A 297 10.38 -4.92 10.42
C LEU A 297 11.11 -3.58 10.67
N HIS A 298 10.63 -2.77 11.62
CA HIS A 298 11.27 -1.52 12.02
C HIS A 298 12.61 -1.73 12.76
N ARG A 299 12.85 -2.92 13.33
CA ARG A 299 14.08 -3.28 14.05
C ARG A 299 15.12 -3.94 13.14
N PHE A 300 14.76 -4.33 11.94
CA PHE A 300 15.67 -5.00 11.01
C PHE A 300 16.84 -4.07 10.66
N GLY A 301 18.06 -4.57 10.83
CA GLY A 301 19.30 -3.77 10.90
C GLY A 301 19.94 -3.45 9.55
N GLN A 302 19.18 -3.24 8.48
CA GLN A 302 19.75 -2.79 7.22
C GLN A 302 20.24 -1.35 7.33
N LYS A 303 21.53 -1.11 7.09
CA LYS A 303 22.20 0.19 7.19
C LYS A 303 22.60 0.78 5.84
N THR A 304 22.58 -0.02 4.79
CA THR A 304 22.94 0.34 3.41
C THR A 304 21.75 0.14 2.46
N LEU A 305 21.86 0.74 1.27
CA LEU A 305 20.87 0.61 0.19
C LEU A 305 21.15 -0.62 -0.66
#